data_3450fd692441b49a16ca886e180d0827
#
_entry.id   3450fd692441b49a16ca886e180d0827
#
_cell.length_a   1.000
_cell.length_b   1.000
_cell.length_c   1.000
_cell.angle_alpha   90.00
_cell.angle_beta   90.00
_cell.angle_gamma   90.00
#
_symmetry.space_group_name_H-M   'P 1'
#
loop_
_entity.id
_entity.type
_entity.pdbx_description
1 polymer ?
#
loop_
_entity_poly.entity_id
_entity_poly.type
_entity_poly.pdbx_seq_one_letter_code
_entity_poly.pdbx_strand_id
1 'polypeptide(L)'
;MKVYNLEEFATKYKLKDIYGAYAAHFSVNGEESDSFSGFETSEYNIFHCMAEELTLFTKLLLVHEGSCRMRLQENNAEQSIQLSAHNLLITTPHEVAHIEQLSADFKAEAILVDENFAKQVQRYQLDDTKYKSIADIFHFVRDIVRHQHINKVEMIRSMFNVLKLIIDELPYEQCSVTRDLGHKKEVYEVFLHHLYRNYRKERQIRFYADLMNVSTAYLSRLVKEISGSTINEHATSLVYKEICNLLTQTDMTMGEIADHLNFSDQSAMTNFFKQRSGMTPLTYRNR
;
A
#
# COMPACT_ATOMS: atom_id res chain seq x y z
N MET A 1 -0.18 -11.36 -9.62
CA MET A 1 0.28 -11.01 -8.26
C MET A 1 -0.86 -10.27 -7.55
N LYS A 2 -1.11 -10.53 -6.28
CA LYS A 2 -2.19 -9.86 -5.54
C LYS A 2 -1.72 -8.48 -5.11
N VAL A 3 -2.56 -7.46 -5.27
CA VAL A 3 -2.28 -6.08 -4.85
C VAL A 3 -3.04 -5.82 -3.55
N TYR A 4 -2.39 -5.26 -2.56
CA TYR A 4 -2.96 -4.99 -1.23
C TYR A 4 -3.11 -3.49 -0.99
N ASN A 5 -4.29 -3.06 -0.52
CA ASN A 5 -4.42 -1.79 0.16
C ASN A 5 -3.92 -1.93 1.62
N LEU A 6 -3.81 -0.81 2.34
CA LEU A 6 -3.25 -0.81 3.69
C LEU A 6 -4.08 -1.65 4.67
N GLU A 7 -5.41 -1.57 4.60
CA GLU A 7 -6.32 -2.32 5.48
C GLU A 7 -6.24 -3.83 5.23
N GLU A 8 -6.27 -4.25 3.94
CA GLU A 8 -6.11 -5.66 3.56
C GLU A 8 -4.74 -6.20 4.00
N PHE A 9 -3.68 -5.41 3.82
CA PHE A 9 -2.33 -5.78 4.23
C PHE A 9 -2.24 -5.93 5.74
N ALA A 10 -2.70 -4.93 6.48
CA ALA A 10 -2.68 -4.94 7.94
C ALA A 10 -3.50 -6.10 8.53
N THR A 11 -4.65 -6.41 7.95
CA THR A 11 -5.48 -7.56 8.36
C THR A 11 -4.76 -8.88 8.09
N LYS A 12 -4.16 -9.06 6.90
CA LYS A 12 -3.44 -10.27 6.51
C LYS A 12 -2.26 -10.54 7.45
N TYR A 13 -1.49 -9.51 7.77
CA TYR A 13 -0.27 -9.62 8.58
C TYR A 13 -0.47 -9.28 10.06
N LYS A 14 -1.74 -9.09 10.49
CA LYS A 14 -2.13 -8.84 11.89
C LYS A 14 -1.33 -7.71 12.54
N LEU A 15 -1.14 -6.60 11.81
CA LEU A 15 -0.46 -5.45 12.35
C LEU A 15 -1.18 -4.94 13.60
N LYS A 16 -0.45 -4.70 14.68
CA LYS A 16 -1.03 -4.26 15.96
C LYS A 16 -1.25 -2.75 15.99
N ASP A 17 -0.30 -2.01 15.43
CA ASP A 17 -0.28 -0.55 15.46
C ASP A 17 -0.84 -0.01 14.13
N ILE A 18 -2.16 -0.08 13.97
CA ILE A 18 -2.87 0.37 12.77
C ILE A 18 -3.91 1.42 13.11
N TYR A 19 -4.10 2.38 12.20
CA TYR A 19 -5.19 3.33 12.23
C TYR A 19 -5.99 3.28 10.93
N GLY A 20 -7.01 2.42 10.89
CA GLY A 20 -7.89 2.22 9.75
C GLY A 20 -7.13 1.94 8.45
N ALA A 21 -7.60 2.53 7.36
CA ALA A 21 -6.94 2.45 6.05
C ALA A 21 -5.89 3.56 5.82
N TYR A 22 -5.53 4.35 6.85
CA TYR A 22 -4.73 5.56 6.67
C TYR A 22 -3.24 5.38 6.99
N ALA A 23 -2.91 4.77 8.12
CA ALA A 23 -1.52 4.56 8.53
C ALA A 23 -1.35 3.31 9.40
N ALA A 24 -0.18 2.68 9.30
CA ALA A 24 0.27 1.62 10.18
C ALA A 24 1.75 1.80 10.51
N HIS A 25 2.16 1.33 11.69
CA HIS A 25 3.53 1.35 12.17
C HIS A 25 3.96 -0.04 12.62
N PHE A 26 5.21 -0.41 12.36
CA PHE A 26 5.82 -1.61 12.95
C PHE A 26 7.34 -1.47 13.04
N SER A 27 7.95 -2.22 13.95
CA SER A 27 9.40 -2.31 14.12
C SER A 27 9.95 -3.59 13.49
N VAL A 28 11.20 -3.57 13.08
CA VAL A 28 11.90 -4.69 12.44
C VAL A 28 13.20 -4.95 13.20
N ASN A 29 13.44 -6.19 13.59
CA ASN A 29 14.66 -6.64 14.26
C ASN A 29 15.27 -7.83 13.50
N GLY A 30 16.56 -7.77 13.19
CA GLY A 30 17.28 -8.78 12.41
C GLY A 30 17.56 -10.10 13.13
N GLU A 31 17.54 -10.09 14.49
CA GLU A 31 17.83 -11.27 15.31
C GLU A 31 16.81 -12.41 15.16
N GLU A 32 15.63 -12.14 14.62
CA GLU A 32 14.59 -13.14 14.38
C GLU A 32 14.75 -13.91 13.05
N SER A 33 15.82 -13.67 12.31
CA SER A 33 16.02 -14.22 10.95
C SER A 33 16.31 -15.73 10.89
N ASP A 34 16.69 -16.37 12.00
CA ASP A 34 17.16 -17.78 12.01
C ASP A 34 16.07 -18.83 12.21
N SER A 35 14.81 -18.47 12.42
CA SER A 35 13.71 -19.44 12.64
C SER A 35 12.66 -19.44 11.53
N PHE A 36 13.05 -19.82 10.33
CA PHE A 36 12.15 -19.99 9.17
C PHE A 36 11.40 -21.34 9.20
N SER A 37 10.94 -21.77 10.37
CA SER A 37 10.15 -23.00 10.49
C SER A 37 8.90 -22.78 11.35
N GLY A 38 7.86 -22.22 10.72
CA GLY A 38 6.53 -22.14 11.32
C GLY A 38 5.85 -20.80 11.04
N PHE A 39 4.61 -20.86 10.63
CA PHE A 39 3.72 -19.71 10.30
C PHE A 39 3.38 -18.86 11.55
N GLU A 40 4.36 -18.40 12.30
CA GLU A 40 4.15 -17.37 13.30
C GLU A 40 4.52 -16.02 12.70
N THR A 41 3.63 -15.04 12.86
CA THR A 41 3.78 -13.67 12.38
C THR A 41 4.85 -12.94 13.20
N SER A 42 6.13 -13.20 12.91
CA SER A 42 7.23 -12.41 13.44
C SER A 42 7.30 -11.06 12.72
N GLU A 43 7.80 -10.03 13.36
CA GLU A 43 8.00 -8.69 12.76
C GLU A 43 8.89 -8.78 11.51
N TYR A 44 9.83 -9.73 11.47
CA TYR A 44 10.67 -10.05 10.31
C TYR A 44 9.87 -10.49 9.09
N ASN A 45 8.89 -11.40 9.27
CA ASN A 45 8.04 -11.87 8.18
C ASN A 45 7.19 -10.73 7.61
N ILE A 46 6.74 -9.78 8.42
CA ILE A 46 6.00 -8.60 7.99
C ILE A 46 6.89 -7.73 7.09
N PHE A 47 8.15 -7.51 7.47
CA PHE A 47 9.11 -6.73 6.67
C PHE A 47 9.38 -7.38 5.31
N HIS A 48 9.61 -8.69 5.28
CA HIS A 48 9.80 -9.45 4.04
C HIS A 48 8.57 -9.35 3.14
N CYS A 49 7.39 -9.60 3.70
CA CYS A 49 6.14 -9.48 2.95
C CYS A 49 5.86 -8.05 2.48
N MET A 50 6.19 -7.03 3.30
CA MET A 50 6.08 -5.63 2.90
C MET A 50 6.95 -5.32 1.69
N ALA A 51 8.15 -5.87 1.63
CA ALA A 51 9.07 -5.66 0.51
C ALA A 51 8.59 -6.40 -0.75
N GLU A 52 8.16 -7.64 -0.63
CA GLU A 52 7.84 -8.52 -1.77
C GLU A 52 6.39 -8.42 -2.28
N GLU A 53 5.49 -7.81 -1.51
CA GLU A 53 4.09 -7.67 -1.90
C GLU A 53 3.84 -6.39 -2.69
N LEU A 54 3.00 -6.49 -3.72
CA LEU A 54 2.53 -5.33 -4.45
C LEU A 54 1.48 -4.59 -3.62
N THR A 55 1.77 -3.35 -3.27
CA THR A 55 0.95 -2.55 -2.34
C THR A 55 0.49 -1.24 -2.98
N LEU A 56 -0.62 -0.69 -2.48
CA LEU A 56 -1.21 0.57 -2.95
C LEU A 56 -0.87 1.76 -2.03
N PHE A 57 0.06 1.57 -1.12
CA PHE A 57 0.46 2.56 -0.14
C PHE A 57 1.97 2.82 -0.19
N THR A 58 2.36 4.00 0.25
CA THR A 58 3.76 4.38 0.43
C THR A 58 4.33 3.68 1.67
N LYS A 59 5.57 3.23 1.59
CA LYS A 59 6.31 2.64 2.69
C LYS A 59 7.49 3.55 3.01
N LEU A 60 7.58 4.00 4.27
CA LEU A 60 8.71 4.74 4.80
C LEU A 60 9.47 3.81 5.74
N LEU A 61 10.73 3.56 5.49
CA LEU A 61 11.58 2.70 6.30
C LEU A 61 12.76 3.51 6.83
N LEU A 62 12.83 3.65 8.14
CA LEU A 62 13.96 4.31 8.84
C LEU A 62 14.84 3.24 9.49
N VAL A 63 16.09 3.17 9.05
CA VAL A 63 17.08 2.22 9.59
C VAL A 63 17.80 2.84 10.78
N HIS A 64 17.73 2.18 11.94
CA HIS A 64 18.38 2.60 13.18
C HIS A 64 19.78 2.01 13.32
N GLU A 65 19.90 0.70 13.11
CA GLU A 65 21.15 -0.06 13.27
C GLU A 65 21.29 -1.09 12.15
N GLY A 66 22.50 -1.57 11.93
CA GLY A 66 22.79 -2.64 10.99
C GLY A 66 22.67 -2.26 9.52
N SER A 67 22.48 -3.26 8.67
CA SER A 67 22.36 -3.08 7.23
C SER A 67 21.40 -4.07 6.58
N CYS A 68 20.80 -3.63 5.46
CA CYS A 68 19.93 -4.42 4.63
C CYS A 68 20.30 -4.24 3.15
N ARG A 69 20.46 -5.32 2.42
CA ARG A 69 20.57 -5.29 0.96
C ARG A 69 19.26 -5.73 0.36
N MET A 70 18.71 -4.89 -0.51
CA MET A 70 17.46 -5.14 -1.22
C MET A 70 17.68 -4.99 -2.71
N ARG A 71 16.97 -5.80 -3.49
CA ARG A 71 16.89 -5.68 -4.94
C ARG A 71 15.52 -5.14 -5.32
N LEU A 72 15.51 -3.97 -5.92
CA LEU A 72 14.30 -3.41 -6.53
C LEU A 72 14.12 -4.06 -7.90
N GLN A 73 12.94 -4.58 -8.16
CA GLN A 73 12.59 -5.15 -9.45
C GLN A 73 11.64 -4.22 -10.18
N GLU A 74 12.09 -3.64 -11.26
CA GLU A 74 11.29 -2.80 -12.13
C GLU A 74 11.43 -3.28 -13.60
N ASN A 75 10.35 -3.81 -14.17
CA ASN A 75 10.19 -4.09 -15.62
C ASN A 75 11.42 -4.69 -16.35
N ASN A 76 11.99 -5.79 -15.85
CA ASN A 76 13.20 -6.48 -16.33
C ASN A 76 14.55 -5.77 -16.05
N ALA A 77 14.57 -4.67 -15.33
CA ALA A 77 15.78 -4.10 -14.79
C ALA A 77 15.81 -4.30 -13.28
N GLU A 78 16.96 -4.68 -12.76
CA GLU A 78 17.17 -4.93 -11.32
C GLU A 78 18.21 -3.95 -10.82
N GLN A 79 17.89 -3.28 -9.72
CA GLN A 79 18.81 -2.43 -9.00
C GLN A 79 18.97 -2.91 -7.57
N SER A 80 20.18 -3.23 -7.16
CA SER A 80 20.50 -3.52 -5.78
C SER A 80 20.74 -2.25 -5.00
N ILE A 81 20.06 -2.07 -3.88
CA ILE A 81 20.26 -0.96 -2.94
C ILE A 81 20.78 -1.50 -1.62
N GLN A 82 21.75 -0.80 -1.04
CA GLN A 82 22.25 -1.09 0.29
C GLN A 82 21.73 -0.02 1.25
N LEU A 83 21.03 -0.45 2.28
CA LEU A 83 20.63 0.39 3.41
C LEU A 83 21.56 0.15 4.58
N SER A 84 21.87 1.20 5.32
CA SER A 84 22.65 1.18 6.54
C SER A 84 22.01 2.05 7.60
N ALA A 85 22.57 2.08 8.80
CA ALA A 85 22.12 2.96 9.87
C ALA A 85 21.96 4.41 9.38
N HIS A 86 20.92 5.08 9.85
CA HIS A 86 20.50 6.44 9.48
C HIS A 86 20.07 6.60 8.02
N ASN A 87 19.74 5.49 7.31
CA ASN A 87 19.05 5.61 6.02
C ASN A 87 17.53 5.73 6.22
N LEU A 88 16.93 6.61 5.45
CA LEU A 88 15.48 6.64 5.21
C LEU A 88 15.24 6.18 3.77
N LEU A 89 14.46 5.11 3.60
CA LEU A 89 13.97 4.66 2.31
C LEU A 89 12.48 5.01 2.19
N ILE A 90 12.12 5.63 1.09
CA ILE A 90 10.73 5.89 0.72
C ILE A 90 10.44 5.14 -0.57
N THR A 91 9.50 4.19 -0.51
CA THR A 91 9.03 3.50 -1.71
C THR A 91 7.71 4.09 -2.17
N THR A 92 7.46 4.00 -3.47
CA THR A 92 6.16 4.35 -4.02
C THR A 92 5.20 3.16 -3.93
N PRO A 93 3.88 3.38 -4.08
CA PRO A 93 2.95 2.30 -4.35
C PRO A 93 3.42 1.43 -5.53
N HIS A 94 3.09 0.14 -5.51
CA HIS A 94 3.45 -0.87 -6.53
C HIS A 94 4.93 -1.24 -6.64
N GLU A 95 5.81 -0.68 -5.81
CA GLU A 95 7.19 -1.14 -5.76
C GLU A 95 7.30 -2.46 -5.01
N VAL A 96 8.03 -3.38 -5.63
CA VAL A 96 8.41 -4.67 -5.04
C VAL A 96 9.91 -4.70 -4.86
N ALA A 97 10.35 -5.10 -3.70
CA ALA A 97 11.75 -5.29 -3.39
C ALA A 97 11.99 -6.70 -2.86
N HIS A 98 13.07 -7.33 -3.26
CA HIS A 98 13.51 -8.58 -2.67
C HIS A 98 14.63 -8.30 -1.67
N ILE A 99 14.45 -8.76 -0.44
CA ILE A 99 15.49 -8.68 0.58
C ILE A 99 16.52 -9.77 0.29
N GLU A 100 17.74 -9.36 -0.03
CA GLU A 100 18.84 -10.28 -0.34
C GLU A 100 19.65 -10.64 0.91
N GLN A 101 19.82 -9.67 1.81
CA GLN A 101 20.65 -9.84 3.00
C GLN A 101 20.23 -8.87 4.10
N LEU A 102 20.14 -9.37 5.32
CA LEU A 102 20.01 -8.59 6.56
C LEU A 102 21.19 -8.88 7.48
N SER A 103 21.73 -7.85 8.13
CA SER A 103 22.69 -8.06 9.22
C SER A 103 21.93 -8.47 10.51
N ALA A 104 22.59 -9.23 11.39
CA ALA A 104 22.01 -9.70 12.63
C ALA A 104 21.59 -8.55 13.58
N ASP A 105 22.29 -7.43 13.50
CA ASP A 105 22.02 -6.20 14.27
C ASP A 105 21.05 -5.25 13.59
N PHE A 106 20.37 -5.68 12.50
CA PHE A 106 19.44 -4.82 11.76
C PHE A 106 18.24 -4.43 12.63
N LYS A 107 18.06 -3.13 12.79
CA LYS A 107 16.89 -2.53 13.44
C LYS A 107 16.34 -1.40 12.61
N ALA A 108 15.05 -1.42 12.35
CA ALA A 108 14.36 -0.40 11.58
C ALA A 108 12.93 -0.18 12.08
N GLU A 109 12.37 0.97 11.78
CA GLU A 109 10.94 1.24 11.92
C GLU A 109 10.35 1.55 10.56
N ALA A 110 9.12 1.05 10.32
CA ALA A 110 8.40 1.31 9.11
C ALA A 110 7.05 1.98 9.39
N ILE A 111 6.74 2.98 8.59
CA ILE A 111 5.41 3.57 8.50
C ILE A 111 4.84 3.27 7.12
N LEU A 112 3.65 2.69 7.11
CA LEU A 112 2.85 2.46 5.91
C LEU A 112 1.77 3.53 5.88
N VAL A 113 1.60 4.22 4.76
CA VAL A 113 0.66 5.34 4.68
C VAL A 113 -0.01 5.41 3.32
N ASP A 114 -1.34 5.64 3.33
CA ASP A 114 -2.13 5.89 2.11
C ASP A 114 -1.99 7.36 1.65
N GLU A 115 -0.75 7.80 1.51
CA GLU A 115 -0.39 9.11 0.94
C GLU A 115 0.86 8.98 0.06
N ASN A 116 0.96 9.83 -0.95
CA ASN A 116 2.15 9.91 -1.80
C ASN A 116 3.20 10.83 -1.17
N PHE A 117 4.35 10.27 -0.82
CA PHE A 117 5.52 11.00 -0.31
C PHE A 117 6.57 11.26 -1.39
N ALA A 118 6.62 10.40 -2.42
CA ALA A 118 7.64 10.48 -3.45
C ALA A 118 7.05 10.00 -4.79
N LYS A 119 7.57 10.53 -5.90
CA LYS A 119 7.21 10.10 -7.26
C LYS A 119 7.96 8.85 -7.72
N GLN A 120 9.03 8.50 -7.02
CA GLN A 120 9.89 7.35 -7.29
C GLN A 120 10.53 6.90 -5.99
N VAL A 121 11.13 5.71 -5.97
CA VAL A 121 11.86 5.23 -4.80
C VAL A 121 13.04 6.16 -4.51
N GLN A 122 13.15 6.63 -3.27
CA GLN A 122 14.16 7.58 -2.82
C GLN A 122 14.86 7.03 -1.58
N ARG A 123 16.20 7.10 -1.59
CA ARG A 123 17.04 6.79 -0.44
C ARG A 123 17.71 8.06 0.04
N TYR A 124 17.69 8.28 1.34
CA TYR A 124 18.33 9.40 2.00
C TYR A 124 19.35 8.86 3.01
N GLN A 125 20.58 9.38 2.98
CA GLN A 125 21.52 9.25 4.07
C GLN A 125 21.35 10.46 4.99
N LEU A 126 20.96 10.22 6.22
CA LEU A 126 20.67 11.27 7.19
C LEU A 126 21.89 11.57 8.05
N ASP A 127 22.13 12.84 8.33
CA ASP A 127 22.98 13.24 9.45
C ASP A 127 22.27 13.02 10.80
N ASP A 128 23.02 13.08 11.89
CA ASP A 128 22.50 12.79 13.24
C ASP A 128 21.32 13.72 13.63
N THR A 129 21.32 14.96 13.18
CA THR A 129 20.27 15.94 13.49
C THR A 129 18.97 15.61 12.77
N LYS A 130 19.07 15.36 11.46
CA LYS A 130 17.90 14.99 10.63
C LYS A 130 17.38 13.60 11.00
N TYR A 131 18.28 12.64 11.27
CA TYR A 131 17.91 11.32 11.76
C TYR A 131 17.08 11.42 13.03
N LYS A 132 17.56 12.16 14.04
CA LYS A 132 16.84 12.35 15.30
C LYS A 132 15.46 12.97 15.08
N SER A 133 15.39 14.03 14.28
CA SER A 133 14.11 14.70 14.00
C SER A 133 13.10 13.77 13.32
N ILE A 134 13.54 12.94 12.39
CA ILE A 134 12.68 11.97 11.69
C ILE A 134 12.30 10.82 12.63
N ALA A 135 13.25 10.30 13.41
CA ALA A 135 12.97 9.26 14.41
C ALA A 135 11.94 9.71 15.45
N ASP A 136 12.04 10.95 15.94
CA ASP A 136 11.06 11.53 16.87
C ASP A 136 9.64 11.59 16.25
N ILE A 137 9.54 11.89 14.94
CA ILE A 137 8.26 11.86 14.22
C ILE A 137 7.72 10.42 14.12
N PHE A 138 8.57 9.43 13.80
CA PHE A 138 8.18 8.02 13.75
C PHE A 138 7.65 7.55 15.11
N HIS A 139 8.35 7.85 16.18
CA HIS A 139 7.92 7.54 17.55
C HIS A 139 6.60 8.24 17.89
N PHE A 140 6.43 9.51 17.52
CA PHE A 140 5.21 10.25 17.81
C PHE A 140 4.01 9.69 17.02
N VAL A 141 4.18 9.33 15.77
CA VAL A 141 3.14 8.66 14.96
C VAL A 141 2.75 7.32 15.59
N ARG A 142 3.73 6.52 16.03
CA ARG A 142 3.50 5.26 16.75
C ARG A 142 2.66 5.50 18.01
N ASP A 143 3.01 6.50 18.80
CA ASP A 143 2.32 6.81 20.06
C ASP A 143 0.89 7.30 19.80
N ILE A 144 0.67 8.13 18.76
CA ILE A 144 -0.68 8.53 18.34
C ILE A 144 -1.51 7.30 17.92
N VAL A 145 -0.91 6.36 17.18
CA VAL A 145 -1.61 5.15 16.72
C VAL A 145 -2.03 4.29 17.91
N ARG A 146 -1.17 4.11 18.91
CA ARG A 146 -1.40 3.26 20.09
C ARG A 146 -2.39 3.82 21.09
N HIS A 147 -2.48 5.14 21.22
CA HIS A 147 -3.35 5.78 22.21
C HIS A 147 -4.65 6.30 21.59
N GLN A 148 -5.66 6.53 22.43
CA GLN A 148 -6.91 7.10 21.96
C GLN A 148 -6.81 8.65 21.93
N HIS A 149 -7.09 9.21 20.74
CA HIS A 149 -7.16 10.65 20.52
C HIS A 149 -8.41 10.99 19.71
N ILE A 150 -9.07 12.08 20.03
CA ILE A 150 -10.26 12.54 19.31
C ILE A 150 -9.90 12.96 17.87
N ASN A 151 -8.76 13.66 17.71
CA ASN A 151 -8.31 14.21 16.42
C ASN A 151 -7.13 13.40 15.83
N LYS A 152 -7.17 12.07 15.99
CA LYS A 152 -6.06 11.18 15.63
C LYS A 152 -5.61 11.33 14.16
N VAL A 153 -6.57 11.40 13.21
CA VAL A 153 -6.26 11.55 11.76
C VAL A 153 -5.54 12.87 11.49
N GLU A 154 -6.03 13.96 12.05
CA GLU A 154 -5.46 15.29 11.87
C GLU A 154 -4.07 15.40 12.47
N MET A 155 -3.85 14.75 13.63
CA MET A 155 -2.53 14.67 14.26
C MET A 155 -1.54 13.91 13.37
N ILE A 156 -1.89 12.73 12.90
CA ILE A 156 -1.04 11.92 12.00
C ILE A 156 -0.76 12.69 10.70
N ARG A 157 -1.78 13.31 10.09
CA ARG A 157 -1.62 14.12 8.87
C ARG A 157 -0.69 15.31 9.10
N SER A 158 -0.79 15.96 10.25
CA SER A 158 0.10 17.06 10.62
C SER A 158 1.55 16.60 10.75
N MET A 159 1.79 15.44 11.36
CA MET A 159 3.13 14.86 11.45
C MET A 159 3.69 14.51 10.07
N PHE A 160 2.87 13.98 9.17
CA PHE A 160 3.30 13.71 7.80
C PHE A 160 3.59 14.99 7.00
N ASN A 161 2.86 16.07 7.24
CA ASN A 161 3.20 17.36 6.64
C ASN A 161 4.56 17.87 7.13
N VAL A 162 4.84 17.77 8.43
CA VAL A 162 6.17 18.12 8.98
C VAL A 162 7.26 17.22 8.38
N LEU A 163 7.01 15.90 8.29
CA LEU A 163 7.95 14.96 7.71
C LEU A 163 8.25 15.29 6.23
N LYS A 164 7.23 15.62 5.43
CA LYS A 164 7.40 16.05 4.03
C LYS A 164 8.31 17.28 3.92
N LEU A 165 8.09 18.30 4.75
CA LEU A 165 8.93 19.51 4.76
C LEU A 165 10.40 19.19 5.09
N ILE A 166 10.64 18.28 6.05
CA ILE A 166 12.00 17.84 6.37
C ILE A 166 12.62 17.08 5.20
N ILE A 167 11.86 16.19 4.56
CA ILE A 167 12.33 15.38 3.42
C ILE A 167 12.64 16.29 2.21
N ASP A 168 11.85 17.32 1.95
CA ASP A 168 12.06 18.25 0.83
C ASP A 168 13.40 19.02 0.95
N GLU A 169 13.96 19.11 2.14
CA GLU A 169 15.29 19.73 2.37
C GLU A 169 16.47 18.76 2.16
N LEU A 170 16.20 17.45 2.01
CA LEU A 170 17.24 16.44 1.96
C LEU A 170 17.71 16.18 0.53
N PRO A 171 19.03 16.08 0.28
CA PRO A 171 19.53 15.48 -0.95
C PRO A 171 19.19 13.99 -0.98
N TYR A 172 18.69 13.50 -2.08
CA TYR A 172 18.34 12.09 -2.24
C TYR A 172 19.06 11.42 -3.39
N GLU A 173 19.27 10.12 -3.24
CA GLU A 173 19.69 9.25 -4.32
C GLU A 173 18.45 8.60 -4.96
N GLN A 174 18.33 8.77 -6.28
CA GLN A 174 17.31 8.07 -7.04
C GLN A 174 17.66 6.58 -7.11
N CYS A 175 16.72 5.75 -6.66
CA CYS A 175 16.84 4.30 -6.72
C CYS A 175 15.97 3.71 -7.85
N SER A 176 15.76 4.43 -8.94
CA SER A 176 14.94 3.99 -10.07
C SER A 176 15.79 3.55 -11.26
N VAL A 177 15.39 2.48 -11.92
CA VAL A 177 16.19 1.77 -12.91
C VAL A 177 16.02 2.29 -14.33
N THR A 178 14.97 3.00 -14.70
CA THR A 178 14.87 3.59 -16.05
C THR A 178 13.85 4.74 -16.19
N ARG A 179 14.20 5.71 -17.04
CA ARG A 179 13.39 6.92 -17.33
C ARG A 179 12.19 6.70 -18.27
N ASP A 180 12.15 5.62 -19.03
CA ASP A 180 11.18 5.51 -20.16
C ASP A 180 9.83 4.86 -19.77
N LEU A 181 9.79 4.12 -18.68
CA LEU A 181 8.56 3.53 -18.12
C LEU A 181 7.96 4.36 -16.98
N GLY A 182 8.72 5.32 -16.41
CA GLY A 182 8.30 6.13 -15.28
C GLY A 182 6.97 6.84 -15.54
N HIS A 183 6.80 7.46 -16.71
CA HIS A 183 5.57 8.17 -17.03
C HIS A 183 4.35 7.25 -17.16
N LYS A 184 4.49 6.10 -17.80
CA LYS A 184 3.38 5.12 -17.91
C LYS A 184 2.98 4.57 -16.54
N LYS A 185 3.94 4.32 -15.67
CA LYS A 185 3.71 3.83 -14.32
C LYS A 185 3.05 4.89 -13.45
N GLU A 186 3.52 6.14 -13.51
CA GLU A 186 2.87 7.28 -12.85
C GLU A 186 1.40 7.41 -13.26
N VAL A 187 1.11 7.33 -14.55
CA VAL A 187 -0.28 7.38 -15.07
C VAL A 187 -1.10 6.20 -14.54
N TYR A 188 -0.51 5.00 -14.47
CA TYR A 188 -1.17 3.82 -13.92
C TYR A 188 -1.46 3.96 -12.43
N GLU A 189 -0.53 4.49 -11.64
CA GLU A 189 -0.72 4.77 -10.21
C GLU A 189 -1.81 5.80 -9.96
N VAL A 190 -1.81 6.90 -10.72
CA VAL A 190 -2.88 7.89 -10.67
C VAL A 190 -4.22 7.27 -11.02
N PHE A 191 -4.27 6.40 -12.04
CA PHE A 191 -5.47 5.63 -12.36
C PHE A 191 -5.94 4.78 -11.19
N LEU A 192 -5.05 4.00 -10.57
CA LEU A 192 -5.42 3.15 -9.44
C LEU A 192 -5.93 3.97 -8.25
N HIS A 193 -5.28 5.09 -7.94
CA HIS A 193 -5.74 6.01 -6.90
C HIS A 193 -7.18 6.50 -7.17
N HIS A 194 -7.47 6.92 -8.39
CA HIS A 194 -8.82 7.32 -8.78
C HIS A 194 -9.81 6.16 -8.75
N LEU A 195 -9.39 4.97 -9.17
CA LEU A 195 -10.21 3.77 -9.16
C LEU A 195 -10.62 3.42 -7.72
N TYR A 196 -9.68 3.39 -6.77
CA TYR A 196 -9.96 3.09 -5.37
C TYR A 196 -10.92 4.07 -4.70
N ARG A 197 -10.83 5.35 -5.06
CA ARG A 197 -11.76 6.37 -4.53
C ARG A 197 -13.16 6.28 -5.10
N ASN A 198 -13.30 5.78 -6.31
CA ASN A 198 -14.56 5.91 -7.06
C ASN A 198 -15.22 4.59 -7.44
N TYR A 199 -14.57 3.41 -7.32
CA TYR A 199 -15.10 2.12 -7.81
C TYR A 199 -16.49 1.76 -7.26
N ARG A 200 -16.85 2.27 -6.09
CA ARG A 200 -18.19 2.05 -5.52
C ARG A 200 -19.29 2.71 -6.34
N LYS A 201 -18.99 3.85 -6.94
CA LYS A 201 -19.96 4.67 -7.69
C LYS A 201 -19.73 4.59 -9.20
N GLU A 202 -18.47 4.62 -9.63
CA GLU A 202 -18.07 4.73 -11.02
C GLU A 202 -17.19 3.55 -11.45
N ARG A 203 -17.61 2.88 -12.55
CA ARG A 203 -16.92 1.69 -13.05
C ARG A 203 -16.53 1.80 -14.52
N GLN A 204 -16.96 2.88 -15.19
CA GLN A 204 -16.73 3.10 -16.62
C GLN A 204 -15.36 3.70 -16.87
N ILE A 205 -14.62 3.14 -17.82
CA ILE A 205 -13.31 3.66 -18.26
C ILE A 205 -13.35 5.15 -18.61
N ARG A 206 -14.47 5.61 -19.22
CA ARG A 206 -14.63 7.00 -19.64
C ARG A 206 -14.48 7.97 -18.48
N PHE A 207 -15.09 7.67 -17.34
CA PHE A 207 -14.97 8.49 -16.12
C PHE A 207 -13.51 8.70 -15.72
N TYR A 208 -12.72 7.63 -15.69
CA TYR A 208 -11.31 7.70 -15.30
C TYR A 208 -10.45 8.41 -16.35
N ALA A 209 -10.73 8.14 -17.61
CA ALA A 209 -10.03 8.79 -18.70
C ALA A 209 -10.26 10.31 -18.72
N ASP A 210 -11.52 10.74 -18.54
CA ASP A 210 -11.89 12.15 -18.44
C ASP A 210 -11.24 12.82 -17.20
N LEU A 211 -11.28 12.13 -16.04
CA LEU A 211 -10.66 12.62 -14.79
C LEU A 211 -9.15 12.81 -14.90
N MET A 212 -8.49 11.97 -15.70
CA MET A 212 -7.04 12.00 -15.91
C MET A 212 -6.62 12.82 -17.16
N ASN A 213 -7.57 13.41 -17.89
CA ASN A 213 -7.32 14.12 -19.15
C ASN A 213 -6.56 13.28 -20.20
N VAL A 214 -6.90 11.98 -20.31
CA VAL A 214 -6.34 11.06 -21.30
C VAL A 214 -7.44 10.40 -22.14
N SER A 215 -7.09 9.83 -23.29
CA SER A 215 -8.08 9.07 -24.07
C SER A 215 -8.37 7.71 -23.44
N THR A 216 -9.61 7.22 -23.58
CA THR A 216 -10.01 5.88 -23.13
C THR A 216 -9.15 4.77 -23.74
N ALA A 217 -8.77 4.95 -25.02
CA ALA A 217 -7.91 3.98 -25.73
C ALA A 217 -6.49 3.94 -25.14
N TYR A 218 -5.93 5.11 -24.81
CA TYR A 218 -4.62 5.19 -24.16
C TYR A 218 -4.66 4.54 -22.77
N LEU A 219 -5.62 4.93 -21.93
CA LEU A 219 -5.75 4.41 -20.57
C LEU A 219 -5.97 2.88 -20.56
N SER A 220 -6.84 2.38 -21.44
CA SER A 220 -7.09 0.93 -21.57
C SER A 220 -5.84 0.14 -21.92
N ARG A 221 -5.08 0.61 -22.91
CA ARG A 221 -3.85 -0.02 -23.36
C ARG A 221 -2.78 0.02 -22.27
N LEU A 222 -2.60 1.16 -21.63
CA LEU A 222 -1.63 1.37 -20.55
C LEU A 222 -1.90 0.47 -19.36
N VAL A 223 -3.14 0.43 -18.87
CA VAL A 223 -3.52 -0.41 -17.73
C VAL A 223 -3.29 -1.88 -18.06
N LYS A 224 -3.69 -2.34 -19.26
CA LYS A 224 -3.48 -3.72 -19.67
C LYS A 224 -2.00 -4.08 -19.87
N GLU A 225 -1.19 -3.15 -20.38
CA GLU A 225 0.25 -3.32 -20.57
C GLU A 225 0.97 -3.50 -19.23
N ILE A 226 0.62 -2.70 -18.22
CA ILE A 226 1.30 -2.71 -16.91
C ILE A 226 0.79 -3.84 -16.00
N SER A 227 -0.54 -4.03 -15.92
CA SER A 227 -1.13 -4.95 -14.95
C SER A 227 -1.51 -6.31 -15.51
N GLY A 228 -1.51 -6.47 -16.84
CA GLY A 228 -2.06 -7.66 -17.52
C GLY A 228 -3.59 -7.73 -17.46
N SER A 229 -4.27 -6.86 -16.73
CA SER A 229 -5.72 -6.85 -16.51
C SER A 229 -6.38 -5.62 -17.13
N THR A 230 -7.65 -5.74 -17.46
CA THR A 230 -8.45 -4.60 -17.95
C THR A 230 -8.92 -3.73 -16.79
N ILE A 231 -9.28 -2.48 -17.08
CA ILE A 231 -9.89 -1.57 -16.10
C ILE A 231 -11.16 -2.16 -15.47
N ASN A 232 -11.97 -2.82 -16.30
CA ASN A 232 -13.20 -3.46 -15.84
C ASN A 232 -12.90 -4.64 -14.90
N GLU A 233 -11.86 -5.42 -15.16
CA GLU A 233 -11.42 -6.49 -14.25
C GLU A 233 -10.96 -5.94 -12.91
N HIS A 234 -10.19 -4.85 -12.91
CA HIS A 234 -9.79 -4.15 -11.68
C HIS A 234 -11.00 -3.66 -10.88
N ALA A 235 -11.89 -2.86 -11.49
CA ALA A 235 -13.08 -2.33 -10.83
C ALA A 235 -13.97 -3.44 -10.28
N THR A 236 -14.16 -4.46 -11.07
CA THR A 236 -15.00 -5.63 -10.75
C THR A 236 -14.43 -6.45 -9.59
N SER A 237 -13.11 -6.63 -9.53
CA SER A 237 -12.44 -7.31 -8.42
C SER A 237 -12.61 -6.55 -7.11
N LEU A 238 -12.51 -5.22 -7.15
CA LEU A 238 -12.73 -4.37 -5.97
C LEU A 238 -14.16 -4.45 -5.46
N VAL A 239 -15.13 -4.32 -6.37
CA VAL A 239 -16.55 -4.44 -6.01
C VAL A 239 -16.87 -5.80 -5.39
N TYR A 240 -16.34 -6.88 -5.96
CA TYR A 240 -16.55 -8.23 -5.43
C TYR A 240 -15.97 -8.39 -4.01
N LYS A 241 -14.73 -7.90 -3.80
CA LYS A 241 -14.11 -7.92 -2.46
C LYS A 241 -14.92 -7.12 -1.44
N GLU A 242 -15.38 -5.93 -1.84
CA GLU A 242 -16.19 -5.09 -0.97
C GLU A 242 -17.51 -5.75 -0.60
N ILE A 243 -18.19 -6.43 -1.54
CA ILE A 243 -19.37 -7.22 -1.21
C ILE A 243 -19.02 -8.30 -0.18
N CYS A 244 -17.92 -9.04 -0.37
CA CYS A 244 -17.48 -10.04 0.60
C CYS A 244 -17.27 -9.44 1.99
N ASN A 245 -16.60 -8.29 2.07
CA ASN A 245 -16.36 -7.59 3.33
C ASN A 245 -17.66 -7.16 4.00
N LEU A 246 -18.56 -6.50 3.25
CA LEU A 246 -19.85 -6.05 3.78
C LEU A 246 -20.73 -7.22 4.25
N LEU A 247 -20.68 -8.35 3.54
CA LEU A 247 -21.41 -9.56 3.93
C LEU A 247 -20.92 -10.18 5.24
N THR A 248 -19.61 -10.08 5.52
CA THR A 248 -18.99 -10.74 6.67
C THR A 248 -18.75 -9.82 7.86
N GLN A 249 -18.64 -8.52 7.64
CA GLN A 249 -18.29 -7.55 8.67
C GLN A 249 -19.45 -6.64 9.09
N THR A 250 -20.60 -6.72 8.42
CA THR A 250 -21.75 -5.85 8.71
C THR A 250 -23.07 -6.62 8.67
N ASP A 251 -24.10 -6.04 9.31
CA ASP A 251 -25.47 -6.54 9.27
C ASP A 251 -26.31 -5.90 8.13
N MET A 252 -25.67 -5.23 7.18
CA MET A 252 -26.35 -4.60 6.04
C MET A 252 -27.17 -5.64 5.28
N THR A 253 -28.39 -5.27 4.91
CA THR A 253 -29.24 -6.09 4.04
C THR A 253 -28.67 -6.16 2.62
N MET A 254 -29.11 -7.12 1.83
CA MET A 254 -28.67 -7.25 0.43
C MET A 254 -29.04 -6.02 -0.41
N GLY A 255 -30.17 -5.36 -0.08
CA GLY A 255 -30.59 -4.10 -0.71
C GLY A 255 -29.65 -2.94 -0.35
N GLU A 256 -29.34 -2.78 0.93
CA GLU A 256 -28.40 -1.74 1.39
C GLU A 256 -27.01 -1.91 0.80
N ILE A 257 -26.52 -3.15 0.66
CA ILE A 257 -25.23 -3.42 -0.02
C ILE A 257 -25.32 -3.04 -1.50
N ALA A 258 -26.42 -3.37 -2.17
CA ALA A 258 -26.62 -3.00 -3.57
C ALA A 258 -26.62 -1.48 -3.76
N ASP A 259 -27.33 -0.75 -2.91
CA ASP A 259 -27.38 0.72 -2.93
C ASP A 259 -26.01 1.34 -2.61
N HIS A 260 -25.33 0.82 -1.57
CA HIS A 260 -24.00 1.29 -1.17
C HIS A 260 -22.95 1.17 -2.30
N LEU A 261 -23.08 0.12 -3.11
CA LEU A 261 -22.17 -0.15 -4.23
C LEU A 261 -22.72 0.30 -5.59
N ASN A 262 -23.75 1.14 -5.58
CA ASN A 262 -24.35 1.72 -6.79
C ASN A 262 -24.74 0.67 -7.86
N PHE A 263 -25.39 -0.42 -7.43
CA PHE A 263 -26.08 -1.33 -8.33
C PHE A 263 -27.50 -0.81 -8.61
N SER A 264 -28.03 -1.14 -9.77
CA SER A 264 -29.40 -0.76 -10.15
C SER A 264 -30.47 -1.31 -9.19
N ASP A 265 -30.20 -2.50 -8.64
CA ASP A 265 -31.07 -3.19 -7.70
C ASP A 265 -30.34 -4.37 -7.03
N GLN A 266 -30.97 -4.95 -6.01
CA GLN A 266 -30.47 -6.13 -5.30
C GLN A 266 -30.25 -7.34 -6.22
N SER A 267 -31.06 -7.52 -7.26
CA SER A 267 -30.95 -8.65 -8.18
C SER A 267 -29.71 -8.55 -9.04
N ALA A 268 -29.38 -7.33 -9.52
CA ALA A 268 -28.15 -7.06 -10.26
C ALA A 268 -26.90 -7.37 -9.41
N MET A 269 -26.88 -6.92 -8.15
CA MET A 269 -25.79 -7.23 -7.21
C MET A 269 -25.69 -8.73 -6.94
N THR A 270 -26.81 -9.41 -6.71
CA THR A 270 -26.86 -10.84 -6.44
C THR A 270 -26.34 -11.65 -7.64
N ASN A 271 -26.73 -11.30 -8.85
CA ASN A 271 -26.25 -11.95 -10.08
C ASN A 271 -24.76 -11.72 -10.29
N PHE A 272 -24.30 -10.48 -10.10
CA PHE A 272 -22.87 -10.13 -10.16
C PHE A 272 -22.04 -10.98 -9.18
N PHE A 273 -22.48 -11.10 -7.94
CA PHE A 273 -21.80 -11.87 -6.91
C PHE A 273 -21.79 -13.38 -7.24
N LYS A 274 -22.96 -13.93 -7.63
CA LYS A 274 -23.12 -15.34 -7.97
C LYS A 274 -22.23 -15.77 -9.15
N GLN A 275 -22.10 -14.93 -10.18
CA GLN A 275 -21.22 -15.22 -11.33
C GLN A 275 -19.74 -15.38 -10.92
N ARG A 276 -19.31 -14.74 -9.81
CA ARG A 276 -17.92 -14.77 -9.35
C ARG A 276 -17.64 -15.79 -8.25
N SER A 277 -18.56 -15.92 -7.32
CA SER A 277 -18.39 -16.80 -6.15
C SER A 277 -18.95 -18.21 -6.37
N GLY A 278 -19.79 -18.40 -7.40
CA GLY A 278 -20.55 -19.63 -7.63
C GLY A 278 -21.74 -19.82 -6.67
N MET A 279 -21.97 -18.91 -5.73
CA MET A 279 -23.06 -19.00 -4.74
C MET A 279 -23.76 -17.65 -4.52
N THR A 280 -24.90 -17.66 -3.82
CA THR A 280 -25.62 -16.42 -3.52
C THR A 280 -24.95 -15.65 -2.36
N PRO A 281 -25.10 -14.31 -2.31
CA PRO A 281 -24.61 -13.52 -1.17
C PRO A 281 -25.13 -14.01 0.18
N LEU A 282 -26.40 -14.41 0.25
CA LEU A 282 -27.02 -14.93 1.48
C LEU A 282 -26.36 -16.24 1.93
N THR A 283 -26.08 -17.15 0.99
CA THR A 283 -25.37 -18.40 1.28
C THR A 283 -23.94 -18.12 1.76
N TYR A 284 -23.29 -17.09 1.19
CA TYR A 284 -21.94 -16.68 1.57
C TYR A 284 -21.91 -16.09 3.00
N ARG A 285 -22.89 -15.25 3.36
CA ARG A 285 -23.00 -14.65 4.71
C ARG A 285 -23.20 -15.69 5.81
N ASN A 286 -23.91 -16.78 5.53
CA ASN A 286 -24.27 -17.82 6.50
C ASN A 286 -23.20 -18.93 6.64
N ARG A 287 -22.03 -18.75 6.04
CA ARG A 287 -20.88 -19.64 6.19
C ARG A 287 -20.01 -19.25 7.38
#